data_b41c79ed0fb62d62b8425243e2b16625
#
_entry.id   b41c79ed0fb62d62b8425243e2b16625
#
_cell.length_a   1.000
_cell.length_b   1.000
_cell.length_c   1.000
_cell.angle_alpha   90.00
_cell.angle_beta   90.00
_cell.angle_gamma   90.00
#
_symmetry.space_group_name_H-M   'P 1'
#
loop_
_entity.id
_entity.type
_entity.pdbx_description
1 polymer ?
#
loop_
_entity_poly.entity_id
_entity_poly.type
_entity_poly.pdbx_seq_one_letter_code
_entity_poly.pdbx_strand_id
1 'polypeptide(L)'
;MGATCKARFAIAVQGDHLFRPVDFALASDGSLFFTDWVNRSYPVHGQGRIWRLHVKSPAAADAIPATWPELSIAEHAARQMAEGMTDGPMPSQAALVSALSDEDPFYRQAAVARLVALGQAKLPTVASLTEPLARVSVVVAHRWLAANGSISEKGRIAAEAIVRQSLNDTDERVKLLAIRWIADFRMDVFRPALEQLAATDSTSPRLFSAVFAALSWLDGGSNGDRAAEDRRLRNVWENASKPVSLRATALKLMPVNSPLLDAELLARIVRLDSAVDSAVDSGADSAGRLQGNQSPLAREASHLLALRTGGDAAAILSVIATDQTLPPERRADAVAGLAQFAKQHSHTLATAANDPDPIVAREARRIAPPKGSKANAAETGSNTSDRPSVFDTEAWLTRLGPHGNAEAGWRVFFSQAGGKCATCHMLDGRGANIGPDLTGIVARMGRRRVLQSLLEPSREIGPGYQAYALHLVDGRVLNGLSLGLTDEAQKERFVGPDGRETAVAVDTIESRVPLTTSIMPQGLEQDLTDDDLRDLLALLGE
;
A
#
# COMPACT_ATOMS: atom_id res chain seq x y z
N MET A 1 -13.21 11.15 20.45
CA MET A 1 -11.76 11.25 20.13
C MET A 1 -10.85 10.57 21.15
N GLY A 2 -11.30 9.80 22.05
CA GLY A 2 -10.55 8.97 22.97
C GLY A 2 -9.23 9.55 23.50
N ALA A 3 -8.28 8.67 23.82
CA ALA A 3 -6.93 9.04 24.29
C ALA A 3 -5.98 9.54 23.16
N THR A 4 -6.48 9.77 21.94
CA THR A 4 -5.67 10.26 20.82
C THR A 4 -5.30 11.73 20.98
N CYS A 5 -4.00 12.03 20.99
CA CYS A 5 -3.50 13.40 20.98
C CYS A 5 -3.52 13.96 19.55
N LYS A 6 -3.99 15.21 19.37
CA LYS A 6 -3.77 15.96 18.13
C LYS A 6 -2.30 16.39 18.11
N ALA A 7 -1.52 15.80 17.20
CA ALA A 7 -0.13 16.19 17.02
C ALA A 7 -0.03 17.53 16.26
N ARG A 8 0.72 18.49 16.80
CA ARG A 8 1.26 19.63 16.04
C ARG A 8 2.71 19.30 15.72
N PHE A 9 3.05 19.35 14.45
CA PHE A 9 4.42 19.13 14.04
C PHE A 9 5.20 20.42 14.07
N ALA A 10 6.31 20.42 14.83
CA ALA A 10 7.33 21.45 14.79
C ALA A 10 8.70 20.76 14.79
N ILE A 11 9.66 21.31 14.05
CA ILE A 11 11.04 20.81 14.09
C ILE A 11 11.67 21.35 15.36
N ALA A 12 11.87 20.48 16.35
CA ALA A 12 12.56 20.83 17.60
C ALA A 12 14.08 20.75 17.45
N VAL A 13 14.58 19.77 16.70
CA VAL A 13 16.00 19.55 16.43
C VAL A 13 16.16 19.07 15.00
N GLN A 14 17.11 19.66 14.28
CA GLN A 14 17.52 19.23 12.95
C GLN A 14 18.98 18.82 13.02
N GLY A 15 19.29 17.59 12.64
CA GLY A 15 20.64 17.07 12.54
C GLY A 15 21.11 16.91 11.10
N ASP A 16 22.29 16.33 10.94
CA ASP A 16 22.87 15.98 9.66
C ASP A 16 22.20 14.73 9.04
N HIS A 17 22.69 14.30 7.88
CA HIS A 17 22.18 13.11 7.17
C HIS A 17 22.38 11.79 7.96
N LEU A 18 23.19 11.78 8.99
CA LEU A 18 23.40 10.66 9.90
C LEU A 18 22.53 10.75 11.17
N PHE A 19 21.76 11.83 11.33
CA PHE A 19 20.89 12.02 12.48
C PHE A 19 19.63 11.15 12.38
N ARG A 20 19.54 10.14 13.25
CA ARG A 20 18.45 9.15 13.29
C ARG A 20 18.04 8.84 14.71
N PRO A 21 17.27 9.73 15.33
CA PRO A 21 16.76 9.48 16.67
C PRO A 21 15.84 8.26 16.66
N VAL A 22 16.06 7.37 17.61
CA VAL A 22 15.35 6.09 17.73
C VAL A 22 14.46 6.05 18.96
N ASP A 23 14.96 6.57 20.07
CA ASP A 23 14.27 6.56 21.35
C ASP A 23 14.67 7.77 22.18
N PHE A 24 13.82 8.17 23.12
CA PHE A 24 14.08 9.32 23.99
C PHE A 24 13.66 9.06 25.42
N ALA A 25 14.34 9.74 26.35
CA ALA A 25 14.01 9.72 27.76
C ALA A 25 14.13 11.12 28.37
N LEU A 26 13.17 11.48 29.22
CA LEU A 26 13.20 12.71 29.97
C LEU A 26 13.97 12.50 31.28
N ALA A 27 14.99 13.34 31.54
CA ALA A 27 15.72 13.33 32.79
C ALA A 27 15.01 14.16 33.86
N SER A 28 15.36 13.94 35.12
CA SER A 28 14.80 14.66 36.28
C SER A 28 15.07 16.18 36.29
N ASP A 29 16.08 16.62 35.54
CA ASP A 29 16.43 18.05 35.38
C ASP A 29 15.69 18.70 34.19
N GLY A 30 14.76 18.01 33.56
CA GLY A 30 14.03 18.48 32.38
C GLY A 30 14.79 18.36 31.06
N SER A 31 16.02 17.83 31.08
CA SER A 31 16.73 17.52 29.81
C SER A 31 16.12 16.37 29.10
N LEU A 32 16.03 16.43 27.76
CA LEU A 32 15.64 15.33 26.92
C LEU A 32 16.88 14.63 26.36
N PHE A 33 17.05 13.37 26.69
CA PHE A 33 18.05 12.51 26.06
C PHE A 33 17.41 11.71 24.93
N PHE A 34 18.13 11.55 23.83
CA PHE A 34 17.70 10.66 22.77
C PHE A 34 18.87 9.92 22.15
N THR A 35 18.62 8.68 21.80
CA THR A 35 19.57 7.82 21.11
C THR A 35 19.49 8.06 19.61
N ASP A 36 20.65 8.01 18.96
CA ASP A 36 20.78 8.23 17.53
C ASP A 36 21.57 7.07 16.92
N TRP A 37 20.93 6.31 16.04
CA TRP A 37 21.53 5.11 15.45
C TRP A 37 22.64 5.42 14.45
N VAL A 38 22.66 6.59 13.84
CA VAL A 38 23.68 7.06 12.89
C VAL A 38 23.74 6.28 11.57
N ASN A 39 23.90 4.95 11.62
CA ASN A 39 24.04 4.12 10.42
C ASN A 39 22.77 3.28 10.16
N ARG A 40 22.45 3.01 8.88
CA ARG A 40 21.29 2.21 8.47
C ARG A 40 21.49 0.69 8.58
N SER A 41 22.68 0.22 8.93
CA SER A 41 22.95 -1.21 9.02
C SER A 41 22.56 -1.77 10.39
N TYR A 42 21.94 -2.95 10.39
CA TYR A 42 21.65 -3.71 11.62
C TYR A 42 22.90 -4.29 12.35
N PRO A 43 24.03 -4.58 11.66
CA PRO A 43 25.24 -4.94 12.39
C PRO A 43 25.69 -3.85 13.34
N VAL A 44 26.25 -4.27 14.49
CA VAL A 44 26.83 -3.35 15.47
C VAL A 44 28.00 -2.58 14.84
N HIS A 45 27.84 -1.27 14.66
CA HIS A 45 28.83 -0.41 13.98
C HIS A 45 29.63 0.48 14.95
N GLY A 46 29.27 0.51 16.25
CA GLY A 46 29.99 1.29 17.25
C GLY A 46 29.90 2.83 17.10
N GLN A 47 29.02 3.33 16.24
CA GLN A 47 28.90 4.77 15.90
C GLN A 47 27.65 5.43 16.51
N GLY A 48 26.85 4.71 17.28
CA GLY A 48 25.66 5.25 17.94
C GLY A 48 26.00 6.47 18.79
N ARG A 49 25.09 7.44 18.84
CA ARG A 49 25.23 8.67 19.62
C ARG A 49 24.10 8.77 20.62
N ILE A 50 24.39 9.44 21.74
CA ILE A 50 23.38 9.89 22.70
C ILE A 50 23.45 11.39 22.73
N TRP A 51 22.33 12.04 22.47
CA TRP A 51 22.20 13.49 22.49
C TRP A 51 21.48 13.92 23.74
N ARG A 52 21.88 15.10 24.25
CA ARG A 52 21.17 15.78 25.32
C ARG A 52 20.68 17.13 24.82
N LEU A 53 19.38 17.33 24.83
CA LEU A 53 18.74 18.61 24.59
C LEU A 53 18.36 19.23 25.92
N HIS A 54 18.81 20.45 26.16
CA HIS A 54 18.44 21.21 27.36
C HIS A 54 18.21 22.69 26.99
N VAL A 55 17.41 23.36 27.79
CA VAL A 55 17.16 24.79 27.62
C VAL A 55 18.37 25.57 28.18
N LYS A 56 19.01 26.41 27.32
CA LYS A 56 20.21 27.16 27.68
C LYS A 56 19.96 28.41 28.52
N SER A 57 18.75 28.96 28.48
CA SER A 57 18.42 30.23 29.12
C SER A 57 17.02 30.22 29.70
N PRO A 58 16.80 30.74 30.91
CA PRO A 58 15.45 30.92 31.47
C PRO A 58 14.52 31.74 30.59
N ALA A 59 15.03 32.74 29.88
CA ALA A 59 14.26 33.54 28.94
C ALA A 59 13.78 32.73 27.69
N ALA A 60 14.49 31.66 27.34
CA ALA A 60 14.03 30.72 26.29
C ALA A 60 13.05 29.66 26.84
N ALA A 61 13.09 29.40 28.15
CA ALA A 61 12.11 28.55 28.82
C ALA A 61 10.70 29.19 28.84
N ASP A 62 10.62 30.50 28.94
CA ASP A 62 9.36 31.26 28.89
C ASP A 62 8.76 31.29 27.48
N ALA A 63 9.56 31.04 26.44
CA ALA A 63 9.09 30.91 25.04
C ALA A 63 8.59 29.50 24.72
N ILE A 64 8.91 28.48 25.51
CA ILE A 64 8.25 27.18 25.46
C ILE A 64 6.89 27.39 26.14
N PRO A 65 5.76 27.17 25.45
CA PRO A 65 4.48 27.28 26.12
C PRO A 65 4.55 26.47 27.41
N ALA A 66 4.39 27.15 28.56
CA ALA A 66 4.43 26.53 29.90
C ALA A 66 3.32 25.46 30.07
N THR A 67 2.42 25.37 29.11
CA THR A 67 1.37 24.37 29.01
C THR A 67 1.43 23.73 27.63
N TRP A 68 1.65 22.45 27.58
CA TRP A 68 1.15 21.63 26.49
C TRP A 68 -0.30 22.04 26.25
N PRO A 69 -0.81 22.06 24.98
CA PRO A 69 -2.22 22.30 24.77
C PRO A 69 -2.99 21.40 25.72
N GLU A 70 -3.71 21.99 26.66
CA GLU A 70 -4.46 21.24 27.66
C GLU A 70 -5.32 20.23 26.89
N LEU A 71 -5.21 18.98 27.29
CA LEU A 71 -6.13 17.97 26.82
C LEU A 71 -7.54 18.44 27.16
N SER A 72 -8.47 18.32 26.25
CA SER A 72 -9.87 18.51 26.59
C SER A 72 -10.25 17.61 27.76
N ILE A 73 -11.25 17.98 28.54
CA ILE A 73 -11.74 17.16 29.67
C ILE A 73 -11.99 15.71 29.22
N ALA A 74 -12.54 15.52 28.00
CA ALA A 74 -12.78 14.19 27.44
C ALA A 74 -11.48 13.44 27.12
N GLU A 75 -10.47 14.10 26.56
CA GLU A 75 -9.17 13.47 26.28
C GLU A 75 -8.43 13.11 27.56
N HIS A 76 -8.50 13.97 28.58
CA HIS A 76 -7.91 13.69 29.89
C HIS A 76 -8.58 12.50 30.58
N ALA A 77 -9.92 12.45 30.57
CA ALA A 77 -10.67 11.33 31.11
C ALA A 77 -10.37 10.00 30.36
N ALA A 78 -10.30 10.03 29.03
CA ALA A 78 -9.99 8.84 28.24
C ALA A 78 -8.56 8.34 28.52
N ARG A 79 -7.59 9.24 28.67
CA ARG A 79 -6.23 8.89 29.05
C ARG A 79 -6.17 8.29 30.44
N GLN A 80 -6.84 8.90 31.43
CA GLN A 80 -6.92 8.36 32.80
C GLN A 80 -7.57 6.97 32.81
N MET A 81 -8.61 6.74 32.01
CA MET A 81 -9.23 5.43 31.87
C MET A 81 -8.25 4.38 31.32
N ALA A 82 -7.47 4.73 30.28
CA ALA A 82 -6.50 3.82 29.70
C ALA A 82 -5.34 3.51 30.66
N GLU A 83 -4.81 4.51 31.35
CA GLU A 83 -3.78 4.36 32.39
C GLU A 83 -4.31 3.54 33.58
N GLY A 84 -5.51 3.83 34.05
CA GLY A 84 -6.18 3.06 35.12
C GLY A 84 -6.43 1.60 34.73
N MET A 85 -6.72 1.32 33.45
CA MET A 85 -6.86 -0.04 32.94
C MET A 85 -5.53 -0.79 32.97
N THR A 86 -4.41 -0.12 32.63
CA THR A 86 -3.09 -0.76 32.57
C THR A 86 -2.46 -0.93 33.96
N ASP A 87 -2.42 0.13 34.76
CA ASP A 87 -1.63 0.21 36.00
C ASP A 87 -2.48 0.31 37.28
N GLY A 88 -3.77 0.52 37.14
CA GLY A 88 -4.70 0.65 38.25
C GLY A 88 -5.04 -0.66 38.98
N PRO A 89 -5.94 -0.60 39.97
CA PRO A 89 -6.48 -1.77 40.61
C PRO A 89 -7.08 -2.75 39.59
N MET A 90 -7.09 -4.05 39.93
CA MET A 90 -7.64 -5.07 39.04
C MET A 90 -9.10 -4.77 38.70
N PRO A 91 -9.45 -4.52 37.44
CA PRO A 91 -10.83 -4.30 37.01
C PRO A 91 -11.61 -5.62 37.14
N SER A 92 -12.93 -5.51 37.30
CA SER A 92 -13.79 -6.71 37.26
C SER A 92 -13.70 -7.35 35.86
N GLN A 93 -13.99 -8.65 35.80
CA GLN A 93 -14.02 -9.37 34.53
C GLN A 93 -15.01 -8.72 33.54
N ALA A 94 -16.16 -8.26 34.03
CA ALA A 94 -17.14 -7.55 33.18
C ALA A 94 -16.59 -6.23 32.64
N ALA A 95 -15.87 -5.46 33.44
CA ALA A 95 -15.23 -4.21 33.00
C ALA A 95 -14.15 -4.46 31.95
N LEU A 96 -13.33 -5.50 32.11
CA LEU A 96 -12.33 -5.92 31.12
C LEU A 96 -12.99 -6.30 29.79
N VAL A 97 -14.03 -7.15 29.83
CA VAL A 97 -14.74 -7.58 28.62
C VAL A 97 -15.40 -6.40 27.91
N SER A 98 -15.99 -5.46 28.67
CA SER A 98 -16.54 -4.21 28.10
C SER A 98 -15.47 -3.38 27.43
N ALA A 99 -14.30 -3.21 28.04
CA ALA A 99 -13.19 -2.44 27.48
C ALA A 99 -12.60 -3.07 26.20
N LEU A 100 -12.71 -4.39 26.01
CA LEU A 100 -12.27 -5.06 24.78
C LEU A 100 -13.12 -4.73 23.55
N SER A 101 -14.33 -4.23 23.75
CA SER A 101 -15.24 -3.79 22.66
C SER A 101 -15.39 -2.27 22.58
N ASP A 102 -14.64 -1.51 23.36
CA ASP A 102 -14.69 -0.06 23.33
C ASP A 102 -14.26 0.50 21.97
N GLU A 103 -14.87 1.60 21.55
CA GLU A 103 -14.53 2.28 20.29
C GLU A 103 -13.16 2.96 20.36
N ASP A 104 -12.72 3.38 21.54
CA ASP A 104 -11.38 3.94 21.75
C ASP A 104 -10.30 2.85 21.61
N PRO A 105 -9.45 2.91 20.56
CA PRO A 105 -8.43 1.90 20.32
C PRO A 105 -7.36 1.87 21.42
N PHE A 106 -7.08 2.98 22.10
CA PHE A 106 -6.10 3.03 23.18
C PHE A 106 -6.62 2.37 24.45
N TYR A 107 -7.87 2.63 24.81
CA TYR A 107 -8.50 1.97 25.94
C TYR A 107 -8.64 0.47 25.71
N ARG A 108 -9.05 0.08 24.50
CA ARG A 108 -9.10 -1.32 24.07
C ARG A 108 -7.73 -2.01 24.14
N GLN A 109 -6.67 -1.32 23.68
CA GLN A 109 -5.30 -1.84 23.74
C GLN A 109 -4.81 -1.97 25.19
N ALA A 110 -5.17 -1.05 26.08
CA ALA A 110 -4.87 -1.13 27.51
C ALA A 110 -5.53 -2.37 28.15
N ALA A 111 -6.77 -2.67 27.79
CA ALA A 111 -7.45 -3.89 28.23
C ALA A 111 -6.78 -5.17 27.71
N VAL A 112 -6.34 -5.19 26.45
CA VAL A 112 -5.56 -6.30 25.88
C VAL A 112 -4.25 -6.48 26.67
N ALA A 113 -3.49 -5.41 26.91
CA ALA A 113 -2.25 -5.46 27.67
C ALA A 113 -2.48 -6.00 29.09
N ARG A 114 -3.56 -5.56 29.75
CA ARG A 114 -3.94 -6.06 31.07
C ARG A 114 -4.23 -7.55 31.06
N LEU A 115 -4.98 -8.04 30.08
CA LEU A 115 -5.25 -9.47 29.92
C LEU A 115 -3.97 -10.27 29.71
N VAL A 116 -3.07 -9.78 28.86
CA VAL A 116 -1.76 -10.43 28.64
C VAL A 116 -0.97 -10.53 29.94
N ALA A 117 -0.94 -9.47 30.75
CA ALA A 117 -0.27 -9.46 32.05
C ALA A 117 -0.86 -10.45 33.05
N LEU A 118 -2.15 -10.75 32.96
CA LEU A 118 -2.82 -11.76 33.82
C LEU A 118 -2.52 -13.21 33.43
N GLY A 119 -1.99 -13.40 32.22
CA GLY A 119 -1.62 -14.70 31.70
C GLY A 119 -2.80 -15.53 31.18
N GLN A 120 -2.45 -16.60 30.47
CA GLN A 120 -3.39 -17.40 29.66
C GLN A 120 -4.59 -17.95 30.41
N ALA A 121 -4.43 -18.32 31.69
CA ALA A 121 -5.51 -18.92 32.51
C ALA A 121 -6.68 -17.96 32.78
N LYS A 122 -6.47 -16.65 32.55
CA LYS A 122 -7.49 -15.61 32.80
C LYS A 122 -8.08 -15.03 31.51
N LEU A 123 -7.57 -15.42 30.33
CA LEU A 123 -8.13 -14.96 29.08
C LEU A 123 -9.49 -15.61 28.81
N PRO A 124 -10.48 -14.81 28.34
CA PRO A 124 -11.73 -15.37 27.83
C PRO A 124 -11.47 -16.18 26.56
N THR A 125 -12.36 -17.13 26.28
CA THR A 125 -12.36 -17.80 24.97
C THR A 125 -13.09 -16.94 23.94
N VAL A 126 -12.74 -17.07 22.67
CA VAL A 126 -13.41 -16.34 21.58
C VAL A 126 -14.92 -16.61 21.59
N ALA A 127 -15.33 -17.88 21.80
CA ALA A 127 -16.73 -18.28 21.81
C ALA A 127 -17.53 -17.75 23.02
N SER A 128 -16.87 -17.27 24.07
CA SER A 128 -17.58 -16.70 25.24
C SER A 128 -18.00 -15.25 25.05
N LEU A 129 -17.66 -14.63 23.93
CA LEU A 129 -17.85 -13.20 23.66
C LEU A 129 -18.85 -13.00 22.52
N THR A 130 -19.85 -12.16 22.75
CA THR A 130 -20.88 -11.81 21.75
C THR A 130 -20.37 -10.75 20.78
N GLU A 131 -19.66 -9.74 21.29
CA GLU A 131 -19.23 -8.59 20.52
C GLU A 131 -18.03 -8.93 19.62
N PRO A 132 -18.13 -8.71 18.30
CA PRO A 132 -17.05 -9.03 17.35
C PRO A 132 -15.73 -8.33 17.69
N LEU A 133 -15.78 -7.08 18.14
CA LEU A 133 -14.58 -6.30 18.48
C LEU A 133 -13.87 -6.86 19.72
N ALA A 134 -14.64 -7.36 20.70
CA ALA A 134 -14.08 -8.07 21.85
C ALA A 134 -13.41 -9.39 21.43
N ARG A 135 -14.01 -10.15 20.49
CA ARG A 135 -13.41 -11.38 19.94
C ARG A 135 -12.09 -11.09 19.23
N VAL A 136 -12.04 -10.04 18.39
CA VAL A 136 -10.81 -9.54 17.77
C VAL A 136 -9.74 -9.26 18.83
N SER A 137 -10.09 -8.50 19.87
CA SER A 137 -9.17 -8.11 20.96
C SER A 137 -8.63 -9.32 21.73
N VAL A 138 -9.46 -10.32 21.97
CA VAL A 138 -9.05 -11.56 22.65
C VAL A 138 -8.11 -12.39 21.79
N VAL A 139 -8.34 -12.49 20.47
CA VAL A 139 -7.39 -13.15 19.56
C VAL A 139 -6.04 -12.45 19.59
N VAL A 140 -6.02 -11.10 19.61
CA VAL A 140 -4.78 -10.33 19.74
C VAL A 140 -4.07 -10.64 21.05
N ALA A 141 -4.79 -10.70 22.19
CA ALA A 141 -4.21 -11.03 23.50
C ALA A 141 -3.59 -12.44 23.52
N HIS A 142 -4.30 -13.45 23.00
CA HIS A 142 -3.77 -14.82 22.89
C HIS A 142 -2.53 -14.90 22.01
N ARG A 143 -2.56 -14.22 20.85
CA ARG A 143 -1.41 -14.17 19.94
C ARG A 143 -0.21 -13.47 20.57
N TRP A 144 -0.42 -12.39 21.32
CA TRP A 144 0.63 -11.67 22.02
C TRP A 144 1.30 -12.55 23.09
N LEU A 145 0.51 -13.29 23.88
CA LEU A 145 1.05 -14.26 24.83
C LEU A 145 1.86 -15.36 24.13
N ALA A 146 1.37 -15.86 23.00
CA ALA A 146 2.07 -16.84 22.20
C ALA A 146 3.42 -16.32 21.67
N ALA A 147 3.53 -15.03 21.35
CA ALA A 147 4.75 -14.41 20.85
C ALA A 147 5.81 -14.14 21.94
N ASN A 148 5.37 -13.86 23.17
CA ASN A 148 6.26 -13.42 24.27
C ASN A 148 6.87 -14.55 25.09
N GLY A 149 6.50 -15.80 24.88
CA GLY A 149 6.97 -16.94 25.67
C GLY A 149 7.61 -18.04 24.85
N SER A 150 8.54 -18.78 25.44
CA SER A 150 8.86 -20.12 24.97
C SER A 150 7.59 -20.94 25.12
N ILE A 151 6.87 -21.12 24.00
CA ILE A 151 5.55 -21.76 24.02
C ILE A 151 5.76 -23.21 24.46
N SER A 152 5.30 -23.54 25.66
CA SER A 152 5.20 -24.93 26.11
C SER A 152 4.24 -25.70 25.19
N GLU A 153 4.35 -27.01 25.13
CA GLU A 153 3.42 -27.85 24.35
C GLU A 153 1.96 -27.56 24.69
N LYS A 154 1.65 -27.36 25.98
CA LYS A 154 0.30 -26.96 26.43
C LYS A 154 -0.11 -25.58 25.88
N GLY A 155 0.81 -24.64 25.79
CA GLY A 155 0.57 -23.31 25.21
C GLY A 155 0.30 -23.38 23.71
N ARG A 156 1.03 -24.23 22.98
CA ARG A 156 0.80 -24.48 21.56
C ARG A 156 -0.58 -25.06 21.27
N ILE A 157 -0.99 -26.07 22.03
CA ILE A 157 -2.33 -26.68 21.93
C ILE A 157 -3.43 -25.62 22.18
N ALA A 158 -3.24 -24.77 23.19
CA ALA A 158 -4.19 -23.70 23.47
C ALA A 158 -4.26 -22.66 22.34
N ALA A 159 -3.12 -22.26 21.77
CA ALA A 159 -3.07 -21.34 20.64
C ALA A 159 -3.78 -21.93 19.40
N GLU A 160 -3.54 -23.20 19.10
CA GLU A 160 -4.22 -23.90 17.99
C GLU A 160 -5.75 -23.97 18.20
N ALA A 161 -6.20 -24.18 19.43
CA ALA A 161 -7.64 -24.18 19.73
C ALA A 161 -8.28 -22.81 19.46
N ILE A 162 -7.62 -21.71 19.84
CA ILE A 162 -8.09 -20.34 19.56
C ILE A 162 -8.09 -20.05 18.07
N VAL A 163 -7.04 -20.42 17.35
CA VAL A 163 -6.97 -20.25 15.89
C VAL A 163 -8.11 -21.01 15.21
N ARG A 164 -8.35 -22.25 15.59
CA ARG A 164 -9.44 -23.07 15.04
C ARG A 164 -10.82 -22.46 15.29
N GLN A 165 -11.07 -21.94 16.48
CA GLN A 165 -12.28 -21.20 16.81
C GLN A 165 -12.43 -19.95 15.93
N SER A 166 -11.35 -19.17 15.80
CA SER A 166 -11.34 -17.91 15.08
C SER A 166 -11.51 -18.10 13.55
N LEU A 167 -11.02 -19.18 12.95
CA LEU A 167 -11.26 -19.50 11.53
C LEU A 167 -12.73 -19.77 11.24
N ASN A 168 -13.51 -20.23 12.22
CA ASN A 168 -14.94 -20.50 12.10
C ASN A 168 -15.83 -19.36 12.59
N ASP A 169 -15.25 -18.19 12.93
CA ASP A 169 -16.03 -17.04 13.40
C ASP A 169 -16.93 -16.48 12.30
N THR A 170 -18.03 -15.84 12.69
CA THR A 170 -18.94 -15.16 11.76
C THR A 170 -18.36 -13.82 11.28
N ASP A 171 -17.50 -13.17 12.08
CA ASP A 171 -16.87 -11.91 11.75
C ASP A 171 -15.57 -12.12 10.96
N GLU A 172 -15.50 -11.52 9.78
CA GLU A 172 -14.34 -11.64 8.90
C GLU A 172 -13.03 -11.11 9.52
N ARG A 173 -13.10 -10.10 10.38
CA ARG A 173 -11.90 -9.53 11.04
C ARG A 173 -11.24 -10.55 11.96
N VAL A 174 -12.05 -11.36 12.64
CA VAL A 174 -11.57 -12.45 13.51
C VAL A 174 -10.89 -13.53 12.68
N LYS A 175 -11.49 -13.92 11.54
CA LYS A 175 -10.88 -14.87 10.58
C LYS A 175 -9.56 -14.36 10.05
N LEU A 176 -9.50 -13.10 9.63
CA LEU A 176 -8.29 -12.47 9.08
C LEU A 176 -7.13 -12.47 10.09
N LEU A 177 -7.42 -12.22 11.37
CA LEU A 177 -6.41 -12.30 12.42
C LEU A 177 -5.90 -13.73 12.63
N ALA A 178 -6.78 -14.73 12.58
CA ALA A 178 -6.38 -16.14 12.68
C ALA A 178 -5.48 -16.54 11.50
N ILE A 179 -5.86 -16.16 10.28
CA ILE A 179 -5.08 -16.43 9.06
C ILE A 179 -3.69 -15.79 9.16
N ARG A 180 -3.62 -14.53 9.59
CA ARG A 180 -2.35 -13.85 9.82
C ARG A 180 -1.51 -14.55 10.90
N TRP A 181 -2.13 -14.99 11.98
CA TRP A 181 -1.44 -15.73 13.05
C TRP A 181 -0.87 -17.05 12.52
N ILE A 182 -1.63 -17.79 11.71
CA ILE A 182 -1.17 -19.02 11.05
C ILE A 182 0.08 -18.73 10.20
N ALA A 183 0.05 -17.69 9.38
CA ALA A 183 1.16 -17.31 8.52
C ALA A 183 2.41 -16.92 9.34
N ASP A 184 2.27 -16.00 10.30
CA ASP A 184 3.38 -15.46 11.09
C ASP A 184 4.08 -16.55 11.93
N PHE A 185 3.34 -17.56 12.40
CA PHE A 185 3.86 -18.66 13.22
C PHE A 185 4.09 -19.95 12.44
N ARG A 186 3.90 -19.93 11.12
CA ARG A 186 4.07 -21.08 10.22
C ARG A 186 3.32 -22.34 10.68
N MET A 187 2.05 -22.16 11.07
CA MET A 187 1.22 -23.23 11.64
C MET A 187 0.64 -24.12 10.52
N ASP A 188 1.47 -24.95 9.92
CA ASP A 188 1.13 -25.80 8.76
C ASP A 188 -0.04 -26.78 9.05
N VAL A 189 -0.28 -27.11 10.31
CA VAL A 189 -1.44 -27.92 10.75
C VAL A 189 -2.79 -27.36 10.30
N PHE A 190 -2.86 -26.06 9.99
CA PHE A 190 -4.08 -25.39 9.49
C PHE A 190 -4.17 -25.30 7.97
N ARG A 191 -3.20 -25.83 7.23
CA ARG A 191 -3.22 -25.83 5.75
C ARG A 191 -4.54 -26.37 5.17
N PRO A 192 -5.07 -27.54 5.61
CA PRO A 192 -6.33 -28.05 5.08
C PRO A 192 -7.52 -27.10 5.32
N ALA A 193 -7.54 -26.43 6.47
CA ALA A 193 -8.60 -25.45 6.78
C ALA A 193 -8.50 -24.20 5.90
N LEU A 194 -7.30 -23.72 5.62
CA LEU A 194 -7.07 -22.61 4.68
C LEU A 194 -7.47 -22.99 3.26
N GLU A 195 -7.10 -24.18 2.79
CA GLU A 195 -7.49 -24.69 1.46
C GLU A 195 -9.00 -24.83 1.34
N GLN A 196 -9.68 -25.31 2.36
CA GLN A 196 -11.13 -25.37 2.42
C GLN A 196 -11.76 -23.98 2.35
N LEU A 197 -11.21 -23.00 3.08
CA LEU A 197 -11.67 -21.61 3.03
C LEU A 197 -11.52 -21.02 1.62
N ALA A 198 -10.37 -21.23 0.99
CA ALA A 198 -10.12 -20.80 -0.39
C ALA A 198 -11.09 -21.44 -1.41
N ALA A 199 -11.52 -22.67 -1.13
CA ALA A 199 -12.47 -23.40 -2.00
C ALA A 199 -13.94 -22.98 -1.79
N THR A 200 -14.26 -22.26 -0.71
CA THR A 200 -15.64 -21.90 -0.33
C THR A 200 -16.13 -20.68 -1.12
N ASP A 201 -17.29 -20.80 -1.77
CA ASP A 201 -17.86 -19.77 -2.65
C ASP A 201 -18.30 -18.50 -1.90
N SER A 202 -18.67 -18.62 -0.62
CA SER A 202 -19.04 -17.48 0.23
C SER A 202 -17.83 -16.71 0.81
N THR A 203 -16.60 -17.10 0.45
CA THR A 203 -15.38 -16.39 0.90
C THR A 203 -15.30 -15.03 0.20
N SER A 204 -15.14 -13.96 0.97
CA SER A 204 -14.96 -12.63 0.38
C SER A 204 -13.63 -12.53 -0.38
N PRO A 205 -13.51 -11.64 -1.37
CA PRO A 205 -12.24 -11.36 -2.08
C PRO A 205 -11.08 -11.05 -1.12
N ARG A 206 -11.35 -10.29 -0.06
CA ARG A 206 -10.37 -9.94 0.97
C ARG A 206 -9.89 -11.16 1.74
N LEU A 207 -10.82 -11.99 2.18
CA LEU A 207 -10.51 -13.20 2.91
C LEU A 207 -9.76 -14.21 2.03
N PHE A 208 -10.17 -14.36 0.77
CA PHE A 208 -9.49 -15.18 -0.23
C PHE A 208 -8.03 -14.74 -0.42
N SER A 209 -7.79 -13.44 -0.60
CA SER A 209 -6.43 -12.90 -0.75
C SER A 209 -5.56 -13.18 0.48
N ALA A 210 -6.12 -13.03 1.69
CA ALA A 210 -5.42 -13.31 2.93
C ALA A 210 -5.09 -14.81 3.08
N VAL A 211 -6.03 -15.69 2.75
CA VAL A 211 -5.81 -17.15 2.75
C VAL A 211 -4.74 -17.54 1.75
N PHE A 212 -4.80 -17.00 0.54
CA PHE A 212 -3.82 -17.28 -0.50
C PHE A 212 -2.42 -16.83 -0.07
N ALA A 213 -2.28 -15.62 0.48
CA ALA A 213 -1.02 -15.12 1.01
C ALA A 213 -0.46 -15.99 2.15
N ALA A 214 -1.34 -16.49 3.04
CA ALA A 214 -0.93 -17.38 4.11
C ALA A 214 -0.43 -18.73 3.58
N LEU A 215 -1.12 -19.32 2.60
CA LEU A 215 -0.69 -20.56 1.94
C LEU A 215 0.65 -20.39 1.23
N SER A 216 0.82 -19.30 0.48
CA SER A 216 2.10 -18.95 -0.15
C SER A 216 3.23 -18.83 0.86
N TRP A 217 2.97 -18.19 2.01
CA TRP A 217 3.95 -18.07 3.09
C TRP A 217 4.31 -19.41 3.74
N LEU A 218 3.35 -20.31 3.91
CA LEU A 218 3.58 -21.68 4.39
C LEU A 218 4.39 -22.51 3.38
N ASP A 219 4.22 -22.26 2.07
CA ASP A 219 4.97 -22.92 0.99
C ASP A 219 6.41 -22.38 0.81
N GLY A 220 6.85 -21.46 1.65
CA GLY A 220 8.21 -20.90 1.61
C GLY A 220 8.27 -19.43 1.21
N GLY A 221 7.16 -18.77 0.95
CA GLY A 221 7.11 -17.35 0.57
C GLY A 221 7.86 -17.09 -0.74
N SER A 222 8.82 -16.15 -0.74
CA SER A 222 9.61 -15.80 -1.93
C SER A 222 10.45 -16.97 -2.48
N ASN A 223 10.72 -17.99 -1.67
CA ASN A 223 11.46 -19.20 -2.04
C ASN A 223 10.55 -20.38 -2.39
N GLY A 224 9.23 -20.18 -2.40
CA GLY A 224 8.24 -21.21 -2.69
C GLY A 224 8.13 -21.59 -4.17
N ASP A 225 7.33 -22.65 -4.44
CA ASP A 225 7.03 -23.08 -5.82
C ASP A 225 6.00 -22.12 -6.46
N ARG A 226 6.49 -21.10 -7.15
CA ARG A 226 5.67 -20.13 -7.90
C ARG A 226 4.72 -20.80 -8.90
N ALA A 227 5.17 -21.87 -9.55
CA ALA A 227 4.32 -22.56 -10.51
C ALA A 227 3.15 -23.28 -9.83
N ALA A 228 3.31 -23.76 -8.60
CA ALA A 228 2.21 -24.32 -7.81
C ALA A 228 1.23 -23.22 -7.38
N GLU A 229 1.72 -22.05 -6.97
CA GLU A 229 0.90 -20.89 -6.64
C GLU A 229 0.05 -20.45 -7.86
N ASP A 230 0.68 -20.28 -9.00
CA ASP A 230 0.00 -19.90 -10.25
C ASP A 230 -1.08 -20.93 -10.64
N ARG A 231 -0.80 -22.23 -10.49
CA ARG A 231 -1.80 -23.30 -10.74
C ARG A 231 -3.00 -23.22 -9.80
N ARG A 232 -2.79 -22.91 -8.50
CA ARG A 232 -3.91 -22.72 -7.56
C ARG A 232 -4.80 -21.56 -7.98
N LEU A 233 -4.21 -20.41 -8.31
CA LEU A 233 -4.96 -19.25 -8.79
C LEU A 233 -5.71 -19.56 -10.07
N ARG A 234 -5.05 -20.24 -11.00
CA ARG A 234 -5.65 -20.67 -12.27
C ARG A 234 -6.89 -21.53 -12.05
N ASN A 235 -6.83 -22.51 -11.17
CA ASN A 235 -7.95 -23.39 -10.85
C ASN A 235 -9.17 -22.62 -10.33
N VAL A 236 -8.98 -21.47 -9.69
CA VAL A 236 -10.08 -20.64 -9.21
C VAL A 236 -10.64 -19.77 -10.32
N TRP A 237 -9.82 -19.03 -11.06
CA TRP A 237 -10.33 -18.08 -12.05
C TRP A 237 -10.88 -18.77 -13.32
N GLU A 238 -10.40 -19.97 -13.69
CA GLU A 238 -10.96 -20.75 -14.79
C GLU A 238 -12.30 -21.43 -14.42
N ASN A 239 -12.54 -21.66 -13.15
CA ASN A 239 -13.74 -22.39 -12.72
C ASN A 239 -14.99 -21.49 -12.81
N ALA A 240 -15.79 -21.69 -13.87
CA ALA A 240 -17.02 -20.93 -14.11
C ALA A 240 -18.10 -21.10 -13.03
N SER A 241 -18.02 -22.13 -12.17
CA SER A 241 -18.95 -22.29 -11.04
C SER A 241 -18.64 -21.37 -9.86
N LYS A 242 -17.45 -20.76 -9.82
CA LYS A 242 -17.05 -19.83 -8.76
C LYS A 242 -17.64 -18.44 -9.01
N PRO A 243 -17.95 -17.68 -7.93
CA PRO A 243 -18.36 -16.29 -8.03
C PRO A 243 -17.37 -15.46 -8.85
N VAL A 244 -17.88 -14.57 -9.70
CA VAL A 244 -17.05 -13.75 -10.58
C VAL A 244 -16.06 -12.88 -9.81
N SER A 245 -16.45 -12.39 -8.61
CA SER A 245 -15.60 -11.63 -7.71
C SER A 245 -14.36 -12.41 -7.23
N LEU A 246 -14.52 -13.69 -6.89
CA LEU A 246 -13.41 -14.58 -6.53
C LEU A 246 -12.52 -14.90 -7.74
N ARG A 247 -13.14 -15.16 -8.89
CA ARG A 247 -12.42 -15.41 -10.15
C ARG A 247 -11.56 -14.19 -10.54
N ALA A 248 -12.14 -12.99 -10.45
CA ALA A 248 -11.43 -11.74 -10.70
C ALA A 248 -10.28 -11.54 -9.70
N THR A 249 -10.51 -11.81 -8.43
CA THR A 249 -9.47 -11.70 -7.38
C THR A 249 -8.33 -12.69 -7.64
N ALA A 250 -8.63 -13.93 -7.99
CA ALA A 250 -7.64 -14.93 -8.33
C ALA A 250 -6.80 -14.50 -9.56
N LEU A 251 -7.46 -13.96 -10.58
CA LEU A 251 -6.79 -13.42 -11.76
C LEU A 251 -5.92 -12.18 -11.42
N LYS A 252 -6.42 -11.29 -10.55
CA LYS A 252 -5.67 -10.12 -10.04
C LYS A 252 -4.38 -10.53 -9.33
N LEU A 253 -4.38 -11.63 -8.59
CA LEU A 253 -3.22 -12.14 -7.87
C LEU A 253 -2.19 -12.84 -8.78
N MET A 254 -2.55 -13.19 -10.03
CA MET A 254 -1.62 -13.80 -10.98
C MET A 254 -0.52 -12.80 -11.38
N PRO A 255 0.75 -13.25 -11.45
CA PRO A 255 1.82 -12.44 -12.02
C PRO A 255 1.53 -12.08 -13.49
N VAL A 256 1.82 -10.84 -13.89
CA VAL A 256 1.62 -10.37 -15.27
C VAL A 256 2.31 -11.28 -16.30
N ASN A 257 3.50 -11.78 -15.96
CA ASN A 257 4.32 -12.63 -16.83
C ASN A 257 4.20 -14.12 -16.51
N SER A 258 3.14 -14.54 -15.81
CA SER A 258 2.91 -15.96 -15.57
C SER A 258 2.82 -16.73 -16.90
N PRO A 259 3.54 -17.86 -17.04
CA PRO A 259 3.45 -18.69 -18.24
C PRO A 259 2.08 -19.36 -18.43
N LEU A 260 1.24 -19.33 -17.40
CA LEU A 260 -0.15 -19.83 -17.46
C LEU A 260 -1.15 -18.80 -17.99
N LEU A 261 -0.71 -17.56 -18.25
CA LEU A 261 -1.49 -16.49 -18.86
C LEU A 261 -0.84 -16.14 -20.20
N ASP A 262 -1.46 -16.49 -21.30
CA ASP A 262 -1.08 -15.97 -22.62
C ASP A 262 -1.99 -14.79 -23.03
N ALA A 263 -1.55 -14.02 -24.01
CA ALA A 263 -2.26 -12.82 -24.45
C ALA A 263 -3.61 -13.15 -25.11
N GLU A 264 -3.69 -14.27 -25.83
CA GLU A 264 -4.93 -14.75 -26.48
C GLU A 264 -5.98 -15.17 -25.44
N LEU A 265 -5.55 -15.84 -24.37
CA LEU A 265 -6.42 -16.23 -23.28
C LEU A 265 -7.00 -14.98 -22.58
N LEU A 266 -6.18 -14.00 -22.26
CA LEU A 266 -6.62 -12.73 -21.69
C LEU A 266 -7.58 -12.00 -22.64
N ALA A 267 -7.28 -11.96 -23.93
CA ALA A 267 -8.14 -11.35 -24.94
C ALA A 267 -9.52 -12.03 -25.03
N ARG A 268 -9.59 -13.35 -24.88
CA ARG A 268 -10.88 -14.07 -24.81
C ARG A 268 -11.69 -13.65 -23.61
N ILE A 269 -11.04 -13.50 -22.43
CA ILE A 269 -11.72 -13.06 -21.21
C ILE A 269 -12.19 -11.60 -21.36
N VAL A 270 -11.38 -10.72 -21.93
CA VAL A 270 -11.76 -9.32 -22.24
C VAL A 270 -13.03 -9.23 -23.08
N ARG A 271 -13.26 -10.21 -23.99
CA ARG A 271 -14.44 -10.27 -24.86
C ARG A 271 -15.65 -10.95 -24.22
N LEU A 272 -15.54 -11.48 -22.99
CA LEU A 272 -16.71 -12.04 -22.31
C LEU A 272 -17.73 -10.94 -22.02
N ASP A 273 -18.99 -11.22 -22.32
CA ASP A 273 -20.09 -10.29 -22.12
C ASP A 273 -20.42 -10.18 -20.62
N SER A 274 -20.63 -8.96 -20.15
CA SER A 274 -21.05 -8.67 -18.77
C SER A 274 -22.40 -9.29 -18.40
N ALA A 275 -23.26 -9.57 -19.37
CA ALA A 275 -24.57 -10.17 -19.14
C ALA A 275 -24.49 -11.62 -18.61
N VAL A 276 -23.42 -12.35 -18.94
CA VAL A 276 -23.23 -13.74 -18.48
C VAL A 276 -22.70 -13.78 -17.03
N ASP A 277 -21.91 -12.80 -16.63
CA ASP A 277 -21.31 -12.74 -15.29
C ASP A 277 -22.25 -12.12 -14.23
N SER A 278 -23.17 -11.23 -14.63
CA SER A 278 -24.09 -10.53 -13.71
C SER A 278 -25.23 -11.41 -13.18
N ALA A 279 -25.50 -12.55 -13.81
CA ALA A 279 -26.55 -13.48 -13.36
C ALA A 279 -26.16 -14.26 -12.08
N VAL A 280 -24.88 -14.29 -11.70
CA VAL A 280 -24.36 -15.10 -10.59
C VAL A 280 -24.05 -14.25 -9.33
N ASP A 281 -23.89 -12.94 -9.45
CA ASP A 281 -23.45 -12.06 -8.35
C ASP A 281 -24.49 -10.99 -8.02
N SER A 282 -25.58 -11.38 -7.33
CA SER A 282 -26.58 -10.45 -6.79
C SER A 282 -26.16 -9.82 -5.45
N GLY A 283 -24.91 -9.98 -5.05
CA GLY A 283 -24.33 -9.41 -3.84
C GLY A 283 -23.67 -8.05 -4.12
N ALA A 284 -24.42 -6.95 -3.93
CA ALA A 284 -23.82 -5.61 -3.85
C ALA A 284 -22.75 -5.63 -2.76
N ASP A 285 -21.54 -5.12 -3.08
CA ASP A 285 -20.58 -4.83 -2.03
C ASP A 285 -21.14 -3.76 -1.09
N SER A 286 -20.77 -3.81 0.18
CA SER A 286 -21.24 -2.88 1.23
C SER A 286 -20.81 -1.42 1.01
N ALA A 287 -20.19 -1.09 -0.13
CA ALA A 287 -19.74 0.24 -0.52
C ALA A 287 -20.59 0.90 -1.62
N GLY A 288 -21.59 0.22 -2.21
CA GLY A 288 -22.55 0.84 -3.12
C GLY A 288 -21.98 1.42 -4.41
N ARG A 289 -20.82 0.94 -4.89
CA ARG A 289 -20.13 1.49 -6.06
C ARG A 289 -19.96 0.47 -7.17
N LEU A 290 -21.04 0.14 -7.85
CA LEU A 290 -20.96 -0.35 -9.22
C LEU A 290 -20.95 0.87 -10.15
N GLN A 291 -19.81 1.50 -10.36
CA GLN A 291 -19.59 2.38 -11.49
C GLN A 291 -19.18 1.52 -12.68
N GLY A 292 -20.12 1.26 -13.59
CA GLY A 292 -19.86 0.60 -14.86
C GLY A 292 -20.38 -0.84 -14.94
N ASN A 293 -21.10 -1.09 -16.01
CA ASN A 293 -21.72 -2.38 -16.37
C ASN A 293 -20.66 -3.40 -16.88
N GLN A 294 -19.48 -3.50 -16.22
CA GLN A 294 -18.38 -4.34 -16.67
C GLN A 294 -18.15 -5.53 -15.74
N SER A 295 -17.92 -6.70 -16.34
CA SER A 295 -17.47 -7.88 -15.61
C SER A 295 -16.14 -7.60 -14.88
N PRO A 296 -16.05 -7.80 -13.54
CA PRO A 296 -14.80 -7.67 -12.81
C PRO A 296 -13.67 -8.55 -13.36
N LEU A 297 -14.01 -9.74 -13.85
CA LEU A 297 -13.05 -10.67 -14.45
C LEU A 297 -12.48 -10.12 -15.76
N ALA A 298 -13.33 -9.56 -16.62
CA ALA A 298 -12.91 -8.97 -17.88
C ALA A 298 -12.06 -7.71 -17.66
N ARG A 299 -12.38 -6.91 -16.63
CA ARG A 299 -11.56 -5.77 -16.20
C ARG A 299 -10.15 -6.21 -15.81
N GLU A 300 -10.02 -7.20 -14.93
CA GLU A 300 -8.70 -7.70 -14.53
C GLU A 300 -7.90 -8.28 -15.70
N ALA A 301 -8.57 -8.97 -16.63
CA ALA A 301 -7.93 -9.48 -17.84
C ALA A 301 -7.43 -8.33 -18.74
N SER A 302 -8.23 -7.25 -18.88
CA SER A 302 -7.85 -6.04 -19.62
C SER A 302 -6.60 -5.38 -19.02
N HIS A 303 -6.59 -5.21 -17.70
CA HIS A 303 -5.43 -4.67 -16.97
C HIS A 303 -4.18 -5.54 -17.13
N LEU A 304 -4.30 -6.87 -16.98
CA LEU A 304 -3.16 -7.77 -17.16
C LEU A 304 -2.62 -7.74 -18.59
N LEU A 305 -3.52 -7.72 -19.59
CA LEU A 305 -3.12 -7.65 -21.01
C LEU A 305 -2.41 -6.32 -21.31
N ALA A 306 -2.91 -5.20 -20.78
CA ALA A 306 -2.31 -3.88 -20.96
C ALA A 306 -0.89 -3.76 -20.35
N LEU A 307 -0.59 -4.53 -19.31
CA LEU A 307 0.73 -4.55 -18.66
C LEU A 307 1.75 -5.48 -19.33
N ARG A 308 1.33 -6.32 -20.28
CA ARG A 308 2.25 -7.27 -20.96
C ARG A 308 3.13 -6.55 -21.97
N THR A 309 4.41 -6.96 -22.05
CA THR A 309 5.44 -6.31 -22.87
C THR A 309 5.79 -7.08 -24.15
N GLY A 310 5.16 -8.23 -24.41
CA GLY A 310 5.41 -9.05 -25.59
C GLY A 310 4.78 -8.50 -26.87
N GLY A 311 5.37 -8.77 -28.04
CA GLY A 311 4.83 -8.34 -29.33
C GLY A 311 3.50 -8.99 -29.70
N ASP A 312 3.21 -10.18 -29.19
CA ASP A 312 1.92 -10.85 -29.27
C ASP A 312 0.81 -10.05 -28.56
N ALA A 313 1.10 -9.53 -27.38
CA ALA A 313 0.19 -8.65 -26.66
C ALA A 313 -0.08 -7.35 -27.44
N ALA A 314 0.94 -6.75 -28.07
CA ALA A 314 0.80 -5.52 -28.84
C ALA A 314 -0.19 -5.68 -30.03
N ALA A 315 -0.10 -6.79 -30.77
CA ALA A 315 -1.01 -7.08 -31.87
C ALA A 315 -2.46 -7.21 -31.38
N ILE A 316 -2.68 -7.93 -30.28
CA ILE A 316 -3.99 -8.14 -29.68
C ILE A 316 -4.57 -6.83 -29.13
N LEU A 317 -3.76 -6.05 -28.40
CA LEU A 317 -4.15 -4.72 -27.90
C LEU A 317 -4.58 -3.79 -29.05
N SER A 318 -3.88 -3.85 -30.19
CA SER A 318 -4.23 -3.06 -31.37
C SER A 318 -5.62 -3.40 -31.92
N VAL A 319 -5.99 -4.69 -31.91
CA VAL A 319 -7.32 -5.14 -32.33
C VAL A 319 -8.40 -4.70 -31.31
N ILE A 320 -8.15 -4.90 -30.01
CA ILE A 320 -9.10 -4.52 -28.95
C ILE A 320 -9.33 -3.00 -28.93
N ALA A 321 -8.29 -2.21 -29.10
CA ALA A 321 -8.36 -0.75 -29.07
C ALA A 321 -9.32 -0.16 -30.13
N THR A 322 -9.52 -0.85 -31.25
CA THR A 322 -10.37 -0.41 -32.37
C THR A 322 -11.67 -1.16 -32.50
N ASP A 323 -11.92 -2.16 -31.67
CA ASP A 323 -13.13 -2.99 -31.70
C ASP A 323 -14.32 -2.27 -31.07
N GLN A 324 -15.15 -1.63 -31.90
CA GLN A 324 -16.31 -0.85 -31.48
C GLN A 324 -17.42 -1.69 -30.80
N THR A 325 -17.31 -3.01 -30.82
CA THR A 325 -18.27 -3.90 -30.11
C THR A 325 -17.94 -4.01 -28.62
N LEU A 326 -16.72 -3.62 -28.21
CA LEU A 326 -16.28 -3.67 -26.84
C LEU A 326 -16.58 -2.35 -26.09
N PRO A 327 -16.81 -2.42 -24.76
CA PRO A 327 -16.96 -1.23 -23.93
C PRO A 327 -15.77 -0.26 -24.04
N PRO A 328 -16.03 1.08 -23.97
CA PRO A 328 -14.99 2.08 -24.12
C PRO A 328 -13.81 1.91 -23.15
N GLU A 329 -14.06 1.51 -21.92
CA GLU A 329 -13.03 1.31 -20.90
C GLU A 329 -12.04 0.22 -21.31
N ARG A 330 -12.52 -0.91 -21.84
CA ARG A 330 -11.66 -2.01 -22.31
C ARG A 330 -10.81 -1.58 -23.50
N ARG A 331 -11.39 -0.79 -24.41
CA ARG A 331 -10.67 -0.20 -25.55
C ARG A 331 -9.62 0.81 -25.06
N ALA A 332 -9.96 1.63 -24.07
CA ALA A 332 -9.04 2.59 -23.46
C ALA A 332 -7.88 1.89 -22.72
N ASP A 333 -8.14 0.79 -22.01
CA ASP A 333 -7.10 -0.02 -21.38
C ASP A 333 -6.13 -0.60 -22.41
N ALA A 334 -6.69 -1.09 -23.55
CA ALA A 334 -5.87 -1.58 -24.65
C ALA A 334 -5.02 -0.46 -25.28
N VAL A 335 -5.60 0.74 -25.43
CA VAL A 335 -4.85 1.94 -25.87
C VAL A 335 -3.73 2.25 -24.87
N ALA A 336 -4.00 2.23 -23.56
CA ALA A 336 -2.98 2.46 -22.53
C ALA A 336 -1.83 1.45 -22.63
N GLY A 337 -2.14 0.17 -22.85
CA GLY A 337 -1.15 -0.90 -23.04
C GLY A 337 -0.28 -0.69 -24.29
N LEU A 338 -0.81 -0.04 -25.32
CA LEU A 338 -0.05 0.30 -26.53
C LEU A 338 0.99 1.40 -26.33
N ALA A 339 0.99 2.11 -25.20
CA ALA A 339 1.94 3.20 -24.94
C ALA A 339 3.41 2.77 -25.10
N GLN A 340 3.75 1.57 -24.65
CA GLN A 340 5.08 0.98 -24.77
C GLN A 340 5.45 0.60 -26.23
N PHE A 341 4.46 0.46 -27.11
CA PHE A 341 4.59 0.11 -28.52
C PHE A 341 4.16 1.25 -29.46
N ALA A 342 4.11 2.49 -28.95
CA ALA A 342 3.52 3.63 -29.64
C ALA A 342 4.10 3.88 -31.06
N LYS A 343 5.39 3.62 -31.26
CA LYS A 343 6.03 3.80 -32.58
C LYS A 343 5.52 2.76 -33.60
N GLN A 344 5.37 1.50 -33.20
CA GLN A 344 4.92 0.41 -34.05
C GLN A 344 3.42 0.48 -34.34
N HIS A 345 2.62 0.98 -33.39
CA HIS A 345 1.17 1.07 -33.47
C HIS A 345 0.64 2.50 -33.63
N SER A 346 1.43 3.38 -34.22
CA SER A 346 1.06 4.79 -34.42
C SER A 346 -0.23 5.00 -35.20
N HIS A 347 -0.55 4.12 -36.17
CA HIS A 347 -1.80 4.16 -36.91
C HIS A 347 -3.00 3.84 -36.01
N THR A 348 -2.92 2.78 -35.19
CA THR A 348 -3.97 2.41 -34.24
C THR A 348 -4.23 3.54 -33.25
N LEU A 349 -3.17 4.14 -32.70
CA LEU A 349 -3.29 5.28 -31.78
C LEU A 349 -3.91 6.51 -32.45
N ALA A 350 -3.57 6.78 -33.72
CA ALA A 350 -4.19 7.87 -34.48
C ALA A 350 -5.69 7.62 -34.74
N THR A 351 -6.07 6.38 -35.01
CA THR A 351 -7.48 5.98 -35.15
C THR A 351 -8.21 6.14 -33.81
N ALA A 352 -7.65 5.63 -32.71
CA ALA A 352 -8.21 5.75 -31.38
C ALA A 352 -8.31 7.21 -30.90
N ALA A 353 -7.41 8.11 -31.30
CA ALA A 353 -7.49 9.52 -30.98
C ALA A 353 -8.71 10.24 -31.59
N ASN A 354 -9.33 9.64 -32.63
CA ASN A 354 -10.56 10.10 -33.27
C ASN A 354 -11.76 9.18 -32.94
N ASP A 355 -11.64 8.35 -31.91
CA ASP A 355 -12.74 7.49 -31.48
C ASP A 355 -13.96 8.33 -31.07
N PRO A 356 -15.19 7.90 -31.41
CA PRO A 356 -16.39 8.63 -31.00
C PRO A 356 -16.57 8.68 -29.48
N ASP A 357 -15.98 7.73 -28.74
CA ASP A 357 -16.03 7.74 -27.28
C ASP A 357 -14.89 8.57 -26.69
N PRO A 358 -15.20 9.57 -25.84
CA PRO A 358 -14.21 10.48 -25.29
C PRO A 358 -13.18 9.81 -24.38
N ILE A 359 -13.51 8.68 -23.74
CA ILE A 359 -12.58 7.93 -22.88
C ILE A 359 -11.43 7.38 -23.72
N VAL A 360 -11.74 6.73 -24.82
CA VAL A 360 -10.76 6.14 -25.75
C VAL A 360 -9.92 7.25 -26.42
N ALA A 361 -10.60 8.30 -26.92
CA ALA A 361 -9.94 9.40 -27.60
C ALA A 361 -8.98 10.15 -26.66
N ARG A 362 -9.39 10.40 -25.41
CA ARG A 362 -8.52 11.04 -24.38
C ARG A 362 -7.27 10.19 -24.14
N GLU A 363 -7.43 8.89 -23.95
CA GLU A 363 -6.32 7.98 -23.67
C GLU A 363 -5.31 7.95 -24.82
N ALA A 364 -5.79 7.86 -26.06
CA ALA A 364 -4.93 7.85 -27.23
C ALA A 364 -4.16 9.18 -27.43
N ARG A 365 -4.81 10.33 -27.18
CA ARG A 365 -4.16 11.65 -27.24
C ARG A 365 -3.12 11.83 -26.15
N ARG A 366 -3.31 11.25 -24.97
CA ARG A 366 -2.31 11.26 -23.90
C ARG A 366 -1.03 10.53 -24.30
N ILE A 367 -1.14 9.46 -25.07
CA ILE A 367 0.01 8.63 -25.50
C ILE A 367 0.68 9.22 -26.75
N ALA A 368 -0.09 9.67 -27.72
CA ALA A 368 0.38 10.18 -28.98
C ALA A 368 -0.28 11.55 -29.29
N PRO A 369 0.20 12.63 -28.66
CA PRO A 369 -0.35 13.96 -28.91
C PRO A 369 -0.22 14.35 -30.37
N PRO A 370 -1.18 15.10 -30.96
CA PRO A 370 -1.11 15.58 -32.33
C PRO A 370 0.18 16.33 -32.62
N LYS A 371 0.75 16.13 -33.84
CA LYS A 371 1.97 16.84 -34.27
C LYS A 371 1.74 18.36 -34.23
N GLY A 372 2.53 19.06 -33.41
CA GLY A 372 2.45 20.53 -33.27
C GLY A 372 1.75 21.00 -32.00
N SER A 373 1.04 20.13 -31.26
CA SER A 373 0.70 20.43 -29.88
C SER A 373 1.97 20.19 -29.05
N LYS A 374 2.38 21.17 -28.26
CA LYS A 374 3.23 20.87 -27.11
C LYS A 374 2.37 19.90 -26.29
N ALA A 375 2.82 18.64 -26.17
CA ALA A 375 2.15 17.64 -25.36
C ALA A 375 1.95 18.29 -24.00
N ASN A 376 0.78 18.79 -23.73
CA ASN A 376 0.28 19.17 -22.44
C ASN A 376 -0.68 20.36 -22.51
N ALA A 377 -1.88 20.16 -22.04
CA ALA A 377 -2.79 21.16 -21.49
C ALA A 377 -3.52 22.12 -22.45
N ALA A 378 -3.13 22.33 -23.70
CA ALA A 378 -3.79 23.35 -24.51
C ALA A 378 -5.09 22.88 -25.22
N GLU A 379 -5.28 21.56 -25.45
CA GLU A 379 -6.45 21.03 -26.16
C GLU A 379 -7.50 20.35 -25.26
N THR A 380 -7.18 20.13 -23.98
CA THR A 380 -8.15 19.58 -23.00
C THR A 380 -8.86 20.64 -22.16
N GLY A 381 -8.77 21.91 -22.57
CA GLY A 381 -9.48 23.02 -21.89
C GLY A 381 -8.84 23.49 -20.57
N SER A 382 -7.73 22.90 -20.16
CA SER A 382 -6.99 23.32 -18.97
C SER A 382 -5.81 24.23 -19.38
N ASN A 383 -5.99 25.53 -19.20
CA ASN A 383 -4.95 26.52 -19.41
C ASN A 383 -3.87 26.34 -18.32
N THR A 384 -2.67 25.84 -18.68
CA THR A 384 -1.57 25.63 -17.71
C THR A 384 -1.10 26.93 -17.06
N SER A 385 -1.33 28.08 -17.72
CA SER A 385 -1.00 29.40 -17.18
C SER A 385 -1.91 29.81 -16.00
N ASP A 386 -3.04 29.10 -15.80
CA ASP A 386 -4.03 29.39 -14.77
C ASP A 386 -4.02 28.32 -13.63
N ARG A 387 -3.01 27.45 -13.62
CA ARG A 387 -2.86 26.47 -12.55
C ARG A 387 -2.33 27.12 -11.28
N PRO A 388 -2.80 26.67 -10.09
CA PRO A 388 -2.26 27.16 -8.83
C PRO A 388 -0.76 26.90 -8.73
N SER A 389 -0.07 27.67 -7.89
CA SER A 389 1.30 27.35 -7.48
C SER A 389 1.39 25.93 -6.91
N VAL A 390 2.46 25.19 -7.21
CA VAL A 390 2.69 23.85 -6.63
C VAL A 390 2.74 23.88 -5.09
N PHE A 391 3.04 25.05 -4.49
CA PHE A 391 3.07 25.25 -3.05
C PHE A 391 1.68 25.52 -2.44
N ASP A 392 0.63 25.71 -3.26
CA ASP A 392 -0.74 25.94 -2.79
C ASP A 392 -1.60 24.70 -2.98
N THR A 393 -1.41 23.73 -2.12
CA THR A 393 -2.15 22.45 -2.15
C THR A 393 -3.66 22.66 -1.99
N GLU A 394 -4.12 23.71 -1.27
CA GLU A 394 -5.55 23.95 -1.08
C GLU A 394 -6.24 24.46 -2.36
N ALA A 395 -5.58 25.37 -3.07
CA ALA A 395 -6.07 25.80 -4.36
C ALA A 395 -6.10 24.65 -5.38
N TRP A 396 -5.12 23.75 -5.35
CA TRP A 396 -5.13 22.54 -6.17
C TRP A 396 -6.28 21.60 -5.79
N LEU A 397 -6.53 21.35 -4.50
CA LEU A 397 -7.67 20.51 -4.07
C LEU A 397 -9.00 21.09 -4.52
N THR A 398 -9.15 22.41 -4.42
CA THR A 398 -10.35 23.13 -4.89
C THR A 398 -10.52 22.95 -6.40
N ARG A 399 -9.46 23.14 -7.19
CA ARG A 399 -9.46 22.99 -8.64
C ARG A 399 -9.79 21.57 -9.09
N LEU A 400 -9.18 20.57 -8.46
CA LEU A 400 -9.37 19.16 -8.82
C LEU A 400 -10.74 18.64 -8.37
N GLY A 401 -11.35 19.20 -7.32
CA GLY A 401 -12.58 18.70 -6.74
C GLY A 401 -12.45 17.32 -6.11
N PRO A 402 -13.54 16.78 -5.53
CA PRO A 402 -13.48 15.54 -4.75
C PRO A 402 -13.61 14.25 -5.58
N HIS A 403 -14.18 14.30 -6.77
CA HIS A 403 -14.56 13.11 -7.55
C HIS A 403 -13.68 12.94 -8.78
N GLY A 404 -13.17 11.73 -8.99
CA GLY A 404 -12.42 11.31 -10.17
C GLY A 404 -12.86 9.90 -10.58
N ASN A 405 -12.28 9.40 -11.68
CA ASN A 405 -12.51 8.06 -12.20
C ASN A 405 -11.27 7.19 -11.91
N ALA A 406 -11.41 6.23 -11.00
CA ALA A 406 -10.30 5.34 -10.59
C ALA A 406 -9.79 4.46 -11.74
N GLU A 407 -10.64 4.02 -12.66
CA GLU A 407 -10.24 3.26 -13.85
C GLU A 407 -9.35 4.11 -14.79
N ALA A 408 -9.70 5.37 -14.99
CA ALA A 408 -8.83 6.30 -15.71
C ALA A 408 -7.53 6.56 -14.94
N GLY A 409 -7.61 6.68 -13.62
CA GLY A 409 -6.45 6.79 -12.73
C GLY A 409 -5.52 5.59 -12.84
N TRP A 410 -6.05 4.38 -12.97
CA TRP A 410 -5.28 3.17 -13.19
C TRP A 410 -4.45 3.26 -14.48
N ARG A 411 -5.06 3.72 -15.59
CA ARG A 411 -4.37 3.93 -16.86
C ARG A 411 -3.26 4.97 -16.74
N VAL A 412 -3.49 6.06 -16.00
CA VAL A 412 -2.47 7.07 -15.71
C VAL A 412 -1.31 6.49 -14.91
N PHE A 413 -1.61 5.73 -13.85
CA PHE A 413 -0.61 5.17 -12.93
C PHE A 413 0.33 4.18 -13.63
N PHE A 414 -0.22 3.26 -14.42
CA PHE A 414 0.53 2.19 -15.10
C PHE A 414 1.03 2.59 -16.49
N SER A 415 0.68 3.77 -16.99
CA SER A 415 1.12 4.23 -18.30
C SER A 415 2.64 4.43 -18.36
N GLN A 416 3.21 4.08 -19.51
CA GLN A 416 4.58 4.45 -19.88
C GLN A 416 4.67 5.87 -20.45
N ALA A 417 3.53 6.56 -20.64
CA ALA A 417 3.43 7.97 -21.03
C ALA A 417 3.01 8.81 -19.80
N GLY A 418 3.53 10.02 -19.67
CA GLY A 418 3.23 10.90 -18.53
C GLY A 418 3.98 10.53 -17.25
N GLY A 419 3.29 10.46 -16.12
CA GLY A 419 3.88 10.36 -14.79
C GLY A 419 4.68 9.10 -14.48
N LYS A 420 4.47 7.99 -15.22
CA LYS A 420 5.19 6.71 -15.08
C LYS A 420 5.28 6.18 -13.65
N CYS A 421 4.21 6.32 -12.87
CA CYS A 421 4.21 6.04 -11.42
C CYS A 421 4.63 4.60 -11.10
N ALA A 422 4.15 3.62 -11.88
CA ALA A 422 4.44 2.20 -11.71
C ALA A 422 5.92 1.84 -11.94
N THR A 423 6.73 2.73 -12.54
CA THR A 423 8.17 2.53 -12.69
C THR A 423 8.90 2.53 -11.34
N CYS A 424 8.33 3.21 -10.34
CA CYS A 424 8.92 3.32 -9.02
C CYS A 424 8.02 2.79 -7.90
N HIS A 425 6.69 2.88 -8.06
CA HIS A 425 5.73 2.56 -7.01
C HIS A 425 4.95 1.29 -7.30
N MET A 426 4.67 0.55 -6.23
CA MET A 426 3.68 -0.52 -6.24
C MET A 426 2.28 0.02 -5.97
N LEU A 427 1.29 -0.61 -6.62
CA LEU A 427 -0.13 -0.48 -6.31
C LEU A 427 -0.78 -1.86 -6.46
N ASP A 428 -1.43 -2.35 -5.42
CA ASP A 428 -2.09 -3.67 -5.40
C ASP A 428 -1.16 -4.82 -5.83
N GLY A 429 0.09 -4.78 -5.39
CA GLY A 429 1.10 -5.79 -5.69
C GLY A 429 1.70 -5.72 -7.10
N ARG A 430 1.38 -4.69 -7.90
CA ARG A 430 1.90 -4.47 -9.26
C ARG A 430 2.70 -3.18 -9.33
N GLY A 431 3.73 -3.16 -10.19
CA GLY A 431 4.68 -2.05 -10.31
C GLY A 431 6.02 -2.37 -9.67
N ALA A 432 6.91 -1.37 -9.58
CA ALA A 432 8.22 -1.53 -8.98
C ALA A 432 8.22 -1.13 -7.50
N ASN A 433 9.05 -1.81 -6.71
CA ASN A 433 9.20 -1.56 -5.26
C ASN A 433 10.46 -0.70 -5.00
N ILE A 434 10.52 0.47 -5.65
CA ILE A 434 11.59 1.46 -5.48
C ILE A 434 11.13 2.56 -4.53
N GLY A 435 9.97 3.13 -4.80
CA GLY A 435 9.25 4.04 -3.92
C GLY A 435 8.32 3.30 -2.95
N PRO A 436 7.62 4.02 -2.06
CA PRO A 436 6.63 3.40 -1.17
C PRO A 436 5.47 2.75 -1.95
N ASP A 437 4.93 1.66 -1.38
CA ASP A 437 3.68 1.06 -1.85
C ASP A 437 2.52 2.04 -1.61
N LEU A 438 1.79 2.36 -2.67
CA LEU A 438 0.70 3.33 -2.68
C LEU A 438 -0.68 2.70 -2.47
N THR A 439 -0.77 1.37 -2.30
CA THR A 439 -2.03 0.68 -2.00
C THR A 439 -2.71 1.29 -0.77
N GLY A 440 -3.91 1.86 -0.93
CA GLY A 440 -4.66 2.52 0.14
C GLY A 440 -3.95 3.72 0.79
N ILE A 441 -3.08 4.42 0.07
CA ILE A 441 -2.26 5.51 0.63
C ILE A 441 -3.12 6.70 1.07
N VAL A 442 -4.19 7.02 0.35
CA VAL A 442 -5.09 8.13 0.71
C VAL A 442 -5.83 7.83 2.01
N ALA A 443 -6.24 6.58 2.25
CA ALA A 443 -6.85 6.18 3.52
C ALA A 443 -5.89 6.36 4.71
N ARG A 444 -4.58 6.14 4.50
CA ARG A 444 -3.55 6.28 5.55
C ARG A 444 -3.09 7.71 5.78
N MET A 445 -2.92 8.50 4.72
CA MET A 445 -2.29 9.83 4.79
C MET A 445 -3.24 10.99 4.49
N GLY A 446 -4.42 10.70 3.93
CA GLY A 446 -5.36 11.70 3.45
C GLY A 446 -5.00 12.24 2.07
N ARG A 447 -6.04 12.58 1.28
CA ARG A 447 -5.94 13.08 -0.09
C ARG A 447 -5.01 14.30 -0.22
N ARG A 448 -5.10 15.22 0.74
CA ARG A 448 -4.27 16.42 0.79
C ARG A 448 -2.77 16.10 0.78
N ARG A 449 -2.36 15.19 1.64
CA ARG A 449 -0.96 14.82 1.81
C ARG A 449 -0.41 14.09 0.57
N VAL A 450 -1.21 13.22 -0.04
CA VAL A 450 -0.84 12.51 -1.27
C VAL A 450 -0.65 13.50 -2.41
N LEU A 451 -1.58 14.45 -2.61
CA LEU A 451 -1.43 15.50 -3.61
C LEU A 451 -0.19 16.37 -3.35
N GLN A 452 0.05 16.78 -2.10
CA GLN A 452 1.23 17.55 -1.74
C GLN A 452 2.53 16.81 -2.07
N SER A 453 2.59 15.51 -1.80
CA SER A 453 3.78 14.70 -2.14
C SER A 453 4.01 14.58 -3.65
N LEU A 454 2.96 14.67 -4.46
CA LEU A 454 3.05 14.68 -5.92
C LEU A 454 3.55 16.04 -6.44
N LEU A 455 3.05 17.15 -5.88
CA LEU A 455 3.41 18.51 -6.28
C LEU A 455 4.81 18.90 -5.77
N GLU A 456 5.17 18.46 -4.57
CA GLU A 456 6.41 18.83 -3.87
C GLU A 456 7.16 17.57 -3.38
N PRO A 457 7.66 16.69 -4.26
CA PRO A 457 8.22 15.39 -3.86
C PRO A 457 9.49 15.49 -3.00
N SER A 458 10.16 16.63 -3.01
CA SER A 458 11.36 16.89 -2.20
C SER A 458 11.06 17.60 -0.86
N ARG A 459 9.79 17.96 -0.61
CA ARG A 459 9.42 18.68 0.63
C ARG A 459 9.64 17.82 1.88
N GLU A 460 9.33 16.54 1.76
CA GLU A 460 9.49 15.58 2.83
C GLU A 460 9.85 14.21 2.26
N ILE A 461 11.07 13.80 2.52
CA ILE A 461 11.61 12.52 2.07
C ILE A 461 11.57 11.54 3.23
N GLY A 462 10.85 10.45 3.08
CA GLY A 462 10.80 9.39 4.09
C GLY A 462 12.19 8.80 4.37
N PRO A 463 12.50 8.40 5.62
CA PRO A 463 13.85 7.94 6.00
C PRO A 463 14.41 6.81 5.14
N GLY A 464 13.53 5.94 4.61
CA GLY A 464 13.90 4.84 3.72
C GLY A 464 14.21 5.26 2.28
N TYR A 465 13.89 6.50 1.89
CA TYR A 465 13.92 6.97 0.49
C TYR A 465 14.91 8.12 0.27
N GLN A 466 15.86 8.31 1.18
CA GLN A 466 16.93 9.31 1.04
C GLN A 466 17.83 8.95 -0.14
N ALA A 467 17.89 9.83 -1.15
CA ALA A 467 18.79 9.69 -2.28
C ALA A 467 20.21 10.18 -1.94
N TYR A 468 21.19 9.64 -2.66
CA TYR A 468 22.61 9.98 -2.51
C TYR A 468 23.27 10.22 -3.86
N ALA A 469 24.27 11.08 -3.86
CA ALA A 469 25.30 11.12 -4.90
C ALA A 469 26.44 10.19 -4.45
N LEU A 470 26.70 9.15 -5.24
CA LEU A 470 27.86 8.27 -5.05
C LEU A 470 29.00 8.79 -5.94
N HIS A 471 30.08 9.19 -5.32
CA HIS A 471 31.32 9.52 -6.00
C HIS A 471 32.15 8.24 -6.10
N LEU A 472 32.51 7.84 -7.31
CA LEU A 472 33.26 6.63 -7.57
C LEU A 472 34.75 6.97 -7.80
N VAL A 473 35.62 6.02 -7.48
CA VAL A 473 37.08 6.15 -7.65
C VAL A 473 37.52 6.40 -9.10
N ASP A 474 36.66 6.08 -10.07
CA ASP A 474 36.89 6.38 -11.50
C ASP A 474 36.42 7.77 -11.92
N GLY A 475 35.95 8.60 -10.97
CA GLY A 475 35.47 9.97 -11.18
C GLY A 475 34.01 10.09 -11.60
N ARG A 476 33.28 8.99 -11.80
CA ARG A 476 31.83 9.04 -12.07
C ARG A 476 31.06 9.41 -10.83
N VAL A 477 29.95 10.12 -11.01
CA VAL A 477 28.98 10.42 -9.96
C VAL A 477 27.63 9.81 -10.35
N LEU A 478 27.09 8.97 -9.49
CA LEU A 478 25.78 8.34 -9.65
C LEU A 478 24.81 8.93 -8.63
N ASN A 479 23.69 9.49 -9.09
CA ASN A 479 22.63 9.99 -8.23
C ASN A 479 21.49 8.96 -8.15
N GLY A 480 21.04 8.63 -6.95
CA GLY A 480 19.96 7.68 -6.81
C GLY A 480 19.70 7.21 -5.38
N LEU A 481 18.92 6.15 -5.28
CA LEU A 481 18.51 5.49 -4.04
C LEU A 481 19.23 4.14 -3.91
N SER A 482 19.74 3.85 -2.70
CA SER A 482 20.25 2.53 -2.36
C SER A 482 19.09 1.56 -2.11
N LEU A 483 19.09 0.44 -2.79
CA LEU A 483 18.18 -0.68 -2.57
C LEU A 483 18.78 -1.79 -1.67
N GLY A 484 19.96 -1.53 -1.11
CA GLY A 484 20.69 -2.46 -0.27
C GLY A 484 21.83 -3.19 -1.00
N LEU A 485 22.49 -4.08 -0.28
CA LEU A 485 23.60 -4.88 -0.80
C LEU A 485 23.06 -6.13 -1.53
N THR A 486 23.84 -6.63 -2.48
CA THR A 486 23.60 -7.96 -3.07
C THR A 486 23.85 -9.04 -2.01
N ASP A 487 23.37 -10.28 -2.28
CA ASP A 487 23.54 -11.42 -1.38
C ASP A 487 25.01 -11.71 -1.06
N GLU A 488 25.94 -11.38 -1.96
CA GLU A 488 27.39 -11.50 -1.75
C GLU A 488 28.00 -10.30 -1.00
N ALA A 489 27.16 -9.31 -0.59
CA ALA A 489 27.54 -8.08 0.11
C ALA A 489 28.66 -7.24 -0.54
N GLN A 490 29.05 -7.57 -1.78
CA GLN A 490 30.14 -6.89 -2.49
C GLN A 490 29.66 -5.78 -3.43
N LYS A 491 28.39 -5.78 -3.80
CA LYS A 491 27.81 -4.77 -4.66
C LYS A 491 26.57 -4.16 -4.01
N GLU A 492 26.43 -2.87 -4.16
CA GLU A 492 25.23 -2.16 -3.77
C GLU A 492 24.30 -2.02 -4.98
N ARG A 493 23.04 -2.39 -4.78
CA ARG A 493 21.99 -2.15 -5.75
C ARG A 493 21.59 -0.68 -5.63
N PHE A 494 21.74 0.08 -6.70
CA PHE A 494 21.52 1.51 -6.72
C PHE A 494 20.62 1.88 -7.88
N VAL A 495 19.56 2.61 -7.63
CA VAL A 495 18.56 2.97 -8.64
C VAL A 495 18.56 4.48 -8.90
N GLY A 496 18.67 4.85 -10.16
CA GLY A 496 18.63 6.24 -10.60
C GLY A 496 17.21 6.82 -10.70
N PRO A 497 17.08 8.14 -10.98
CA PRO A 497 15.79 8.79 -11.17
C PRO A 497 15.00 8.26 -12.38
N ASP A 498 15.66 7.57 -13.30
CA ASP A 498 15.04 6.90 -14.46
C ASP A 498 14.47 5.50 -14.14
N GLY A 499 14.56 5.07 -12.88
CA GLY A 499 14.13 3.75 -12.42
C GLY A 499 15.08 2.61 -12.80
N ARG A 500 16.25 2.92 -13.41
CA ARG A 500 17.23 1.89 -13.76
C ARG A 500 18.10 1.53 -12.60
N GLU A 501 18.17 0.23 -12.34
CA GLU A 501 19.05 -0.34 -11.32
C GLU A 501 20.46 -0.57 -11.87
N THR A 502 21.45 -0.21 -11.07
CA THR A 502 22.88 -0.43 -11.32
C THR A 502 23.50 -1.09 -10.09
N ALA A 503 24.26 -2.16 -10.28
CA ALA A 503 25.04 -2.78 -9.23
C ALA A 503 26.42 -2.10 -9.16
N VAL A 504 26.71 -1.41 -8.04
CA VAL A 504 27.94 -0.66 -7.80
C VAL A 504 28.81 -1.44 -6.83
N ALA A 505 30.05 -1.76 -7.19
CA ALA A 505 30.96 -2.43 -6.26
C ALA A 505 31.29 -1.50 -5.08
N VAL A 506 31.16 -2.01 -3.86
CA VAL A 506 31.26 -1.18 -2.63
C VAL A 506 32.64 -0.54 -2.49
N ASP A 507 33.69 -1.27 -2.88
CA ASP A 507 35.09 -0.82 -2.87
C ASP A 507 35.39 0.29 -3.90
N THR A 508 34.52 0.48 -4.90
CA THR A 508 34.64 1.58 -5.88
C THR A 508 33.97 2.87 -5.43
N ILE A 509 33.28 2.88 -4.29
CA ILE A 509 32.58 4.05 -3.77
C ILE A 509 33.54 4.86 -2.88
N GLU A 510 34.01 5.99 -3.38
CA GLU A 510 34.89 6.91 -2.66
C GLU A 510 34.14 7.69 -1.57
N SER A 511 32.96 8.22 -1.92
CA SER A 511 32.14 8.97 -0.96
C SER A 511 30.66 8.92 -1.29
N ARG A 512 29.82 9.21 -0.26
CA ARG A 512 28.35 9.27 -0.35
C ARG A 512 27.89 10.62 0.16
N VAL A 513 27.23 11.39 -0.68
CA VAL A 513 26.68 12.70 -0.32
C VAL A 513 25.15 12.61 -0.39
N PRO A 514 24.41 12.86 0.71
CA PRO A 514 22.96 12.85 0.66
C PRO A 514 22.47 14.02 -0.20
N LEU A 515 21.49 13.74 -1.05
CA LEU A 515 20.82 14.75 -1.86
C LEU A 515 19.68 15.39 -1.04
N THR A 516 19.47 16.68 -1.22
CA THR A 516 18.31 17.37 -0.64
C THR A 516 17.04 17.18 -1.47
N THR A 517 17.17 16.55 -2.65
CA THR A 517 16.09 16.30 -3.58
C THR A 517 15.70 14.81 -3.58
N SER A 518 14.40 14.54 -3.73
CA SER A 518 13.88 13.20 -3.95
C SER A 518 14.31 12.66 -5.33
N ILE A 519 14.38 11.33 -5.45
CA ILE A 519 14.46 10.69 -6.78
C ILE A 519 13.13 10.73 -7.53
N MET A 520 12.00 10.93 -6.82
CA MET A 520 10.72 11.21 -7.45
C MET A 520 10.84 12.55 -8.19
N PRO A 521 10.60 12.57 -9.52
CA PRO A 521 10.79 13.78 -10.31
C PRO A 521 9.91 14.94 -9.83
N GLN A 522 10.43 16.15 -9.89
CA GLN A 522 9.64 17.37 -9.72
C GLN A 522 8.93 17.71 -11.03
N GLY A 523 7.79 18.39 -10.93
CA GLY A 523 7.06 18.86 -12.11
C GLY A 523 6.19 17.78 -12.77
N LEU A 524 5.91 16.68 -12.09
CA LEU A 524 5.04 15.61 -12.59
C LEU A 524 3.64 16.13 -12.98
N GLU A 525 3.16 17.15 -12.29
CA GLU A 525 1.90 17.82 -12.62
C GLU A 525 1.89 18.46 -14.01
N GLN A 526 3.06 18.79 -14.57
CA GLN A 526 3.18 19.38 -15.91
C GLN A 526 2.94 18.34 -17.01
N ASP A 527 3.23 17.07 -16.72
CA ASP A 527 3.03 15.95 -17.65
C ASP A 527 1.63 15.34 -17.54
N LEU A 528 0.79 15.85 -16.62
CA LEU A 528 -0.55 15.34 -16.33
C LEU A 528 -1.57 16.46 -16.51
N THR A 529 -2.75 16.12 -17.03
CA THR A 529 -3.90 17.04 -17.05
C THR A 529 -4.53 17.12 -15.66
N ASP A 530 -5.40 18.12 -15.42
CA ASP A 530 -6.17 18.23 -14.18
C ASP A 530 -7.06 16.99 -13.96
N ASP A 531 -7.60 16.44 -15.06
CA ASP A 531 -8.38 15.20 -15.03
C ASP A 531 -7.51 13.99 -14.66
N ASP A 532 -6.28 13.89 -15.20
CA ASP A 532 -5.36 12.82 -14.84
C ASP A 532 -4.99 12.86 -13.36
N LEU A 533 -4.73 14.05 -12.82
CA LEU A 533 -4.45 14.24 -11.39
C LEU A 533 -5.65 13.87 -10.51
N ARG A 534 -6.85 14.26 -10.94
CA ARG A 534 -8.10 13.95 -10.25
C ARG A 534 -8.37 12.44 -10.22
N ASP A 535 -8.21 11.79 -11.37
CA ASP A 535 -8.43 10.36 -11.56
C ASP A 535 -7.38 9.53 -10.79
N LEU A 536 -6.12 9.98 -10.80
CA LEU A 536 -5.05 9.37 -10.00
C LEU A 536 -5.34 9.43 -8.50
N LEU A 537 -5.82 10.57 -8.00
CA LEU A 537 -6.22 10.72 -6.59
C LEU A 537 -7.45 9.87 -6.24
N ALA A 538 -8.34 9.61 -7.18
CA ALA A 538 -9.47 8.71 -7.01
C ALA A 538 -8.98 7.26 -6.88
N LEU A 539 -8.11 6.81 -7.78
CA LEU A 539 -7.49 5.49 -7.72
C LEU A 539 -6.76 5.24 -6.40
N LEU A 540 -5.94 6.19 -5.96
CA LEU A 540 -5.15 6.06 -4.73
C LEU A 540 -6.01 6.14 -3.45
N GLY A 541 -7.30 6.45 -3.59
CA GLY A 541 -8.31 6.51 -2.53
C GLY A 541 -9.16 5.25 -2.38
N GLU A 542 -9.06 4.33 -3.32
CA GLU A 542 -9.68 3.00 -3.26
C GLU A 542 -8.79 2.04 -2.44
#